data_9e153c3a5f1c620e5321877ea06838fa
#
_entry.id   9e153c3a5f1c620e5321877ea06838fa
#
_cell.length_a   1.000
_cell.length_b   1.000
_cell.length_c   1.000
_cell.angle_alpha   90.00
_cell.angle_beta   90.00
_cell.angle_gamma   90.00
#
_symmetry.space_group_name_H-M   'P 1'
#
loop_
_entity.id
_entity.type
_entity.pdbx_description
1 polymer ?
#
loop_
_entity_poly.entity_id
_entity_poly.type
_entity_poly.pdbx_seq_one_letter_code
_entity_poly.pdbx_strand_id
1 'polypeptide(L)'
;YFKENNFFQDRLYLLFFLFFSLILIFSIRILHVSLYDLELYDQNNISKKFNLLRRDIVDRNGILLSRNVESFHAAINPKLIKNKENFLIKLRLNFPELSVKKIEQNLNKEKYFYLKKRITQSEKEKLWTLGEKGIIFEPFQSRIYTHSKLFSHVIGQVDYDNYGISGVERYFDKELKNESLKNQPLELTLDTNIQHLISEELNKSLITFQATGGGSLLMDINTGEILSLVSLPNFDINLREDLKDIKYINKITKGVYELDSIFKTVTVALALDSNIVKPHTIIPNIP
;
A
#
# COMPACT_ATOMS: atom_id res chain seq x y z
N TYR A 1 -10.28 64.01 39.73
CA TYR A 1 -10.89 62.70 40.00
C TYR A 1 -11.90 62.19 38.94
N PHE A 2 -12.48 63.07 38.13
CA PHE A 2 -13.48 62.68 37.11
C PHE A 2 -12.87 62.27 35.73
N LYS A 3 -11.63 62.63 35.48
CA LYS A 3 -10.98 62.32 34.18
C LYS A 3 -10.35 60.88 34.06
N GLU A 4 -9.99 60.28 35.16
CA GLU A 4 -9.40 58.92 35.19
C GLU A 4 -10.45 57.81 34.97
N ASN A 5 -11.69 58.00 35.40
CA ASN A 5 -12.76 57.02 35.24
C ASN A 5 -13.18 56.86 33.78
N ASN A 6 -13.15 57.90 32.96
CA ASN A 6 -13.49 57.81 31.53
C ASN A 6 -12.43 57.00 30.74
N PHE A 7 -11.16 57.18 31.10
CA PHE A 7 -10.05 56.51 30.44
C PHE A 7 -10.03 54.98 30.69
N PHE A 8 -10.52 54.57 31.87
CA PHE A 8 -10.67 53.15 32.21
C PHE A 8 -11.89 52.53 31.51
N GLN A 9 -12.97 53.24 31.40
CA GLN A 9 -14.19 52.82 30.70
C GLN A 9 -13.93 52.69 29.19
N ASP A 10 -13.21 53.63 28.58
CA ASP A 10 -12.87 53.59 27.15
C ASP A 10 -11.99 52.38 26.81
N ARG A 11 -11.04 52.01 27.67
CA ARG A 11 -10.22 50.81 27.53
C ARG A 11 -11.05 49.53 27.68
N LEU A 12 -12.01 49.53 28.57
CA LEU A 12 -12.92 48.42 28.79
C LEU A 12 -13.82 48.20 27.57
N TYR A 13 -14.37 49.27 27.00
CA TYR A 13 -15.17 49.24 25.78
C TYR A 13 -14.34 48.75 24.57
N LEU A 14 -13.09 49.16 24.47
CA LEU A 14 -12.18 48.74 23.42
C LEU A 14 -11.87 47.24 23.54
N LEU A 15 -11.66 46.74 24.76
CA LEU A 15 -11.49 45.30 25.03
C LEU A 15 -12.74 44.50 24.66
N PHE A 16 -13.92 44.95 25.04
CA PHE A 16 -15.18 44.32 24.67
C PHE A 16 -15.40 44.31 23.16
N PHE A 17 -15.10 45.43 22.48
CA PHE A 17 -15.20 45.52 21.03
C PHE A 17 -14.24 44.54 20.33
N LEU A 18 -13.01 44.43 20.82
CA LEU A 18 -12.00 43.50 20.29
C LEU A 18 -12.41 42.04 20.49
N PHE A 19 -12.96 41.73 21.67
CA PHE A 19 -13.44 40.37 21.98
C PHE A 19 -14.67 40.02 21.13
N PHE A 20 -15.60 40.97 20.98
CA PHE A 20 -16.79 40.75 20.17
C PHE A 20 -16.49 40.62 18.68
N SER A 21 -15.53 41.40 18.16
CA SER A 21 -15.07 41.27 16.77
C SER A 21 -14.40 39.91 16.51
N LEU A 22 -13.64 39.40 17.49
CA LEU A 22 -12.99 38.08 17.41
C LEU A 22 -14.02 36.95 17.39
N ILE A 23 -15.04 37.02 18.24
CA ILE A 23 -16.17 36.08 18.22
C ILE A 23 -16.91 36.14 16.88
N LEU A 24 -17.15 37.32 16.33
CA LEU A 24 -17.80 37.46 15.03
C LEU A 24 -17.00 36.85 13.90
N ILE A 25 -15.69 37.08 13.87
CA ILE A 25 -14.78 36.50 12.88
C ILE A 25 -14.80 34.95 12.96
N PHE A 26 -14.71 34.37 14.16
CA PHE A 26 -14.80 32.95 14.35
C PHE A 26 -16.17 32.39 13.93
N SER A 27 -17.25 33.06 14.27
CA SER A 27 -18.61 32.65 13.89
C SER A 27 -18.79 32.64 12.37
N ILE A 28 -18.32 33.69 11.67
CA ILE A 28 -18.34 33.77 10.21
C ILE A 28 -17.47 32.64 9.61
N ARG A 29 -16.29 32.36 10.21
CA ARG A 29 -15.42 31.32 9.75
C ARG A 29 -16.04 29.92 9.91
N ILE A 30 -16.69 29.66 11.05
CA ILE A 30 -17.41 28.39 11.29
C ILE A 30 -18.56 28.25 10.29
N LEU A 31 -19.32 29.29 10.04
CA LEU A 31 -20.41 29.30 9.08
C LEU A 31 -19.90 29.08 7.65
N HIS A 32 -18.81 29.75 7.28
CA HIS A 32 -18.15 29.55 6.00
C HIS A 32 -17.67 28.12 5.81
N VAL A 33 -16.98 27.53 6.81
CA VAL A 33 -16.51 26.12 6.76
C VAL A 33 -17.70 25.16 6.68
N SER A 34 -18.76 25.41 7.48
CA SER A 34 -19.96 24.58 7.49
C SER A 34 -20.72 24.60 6.16
N LEU A 35 -20.78 25.76 5.49
CA LEU A 35 -21.43 25.87 4.16
C LEU A 35 -20.52 25.34 3.04
N TYR A 36 -19.22 25.56 3.14
CA TYR A 36 -18.25 25.09 2.12
C TYR A 36 -18.08 23.58 2.14
N ASP A 37 -18.14 22.95 3.33
CA ASP A 37 -18.10 21.49 3.43
C ASP A 37 -19.36 20.79 2.89
N LEU A 38 -20.49 21.48 2.83
CA LEU A 38 -21.70 20.93 2.21
C LEU A 38 -21.61 20.85 0.68
N GLU A 39 -20.84 21.73 0.03
CA GLU A 39 -20.58 21.64 -1.42
C GLU A 39 -19.46 20.64 -1.75
N LEU A 40 -18.51 20.41 -0.84
CA LEU A 40 -17.43 19.43 -1.01
C LEU A 40 -17.88 17.98 -0.72
N TYR A 41 -19.02 17.79 -0.07
CA TYR A 41 -19.66 16.49 0.13
C TYR A 41 -20.57 16.11 -1.05
N ASP A 42 -20.25 16.58 -2.25
CA ASP A 42 -20.87 16.07 -3.46
C ASP A 42 -20.47 14.60 -3.61
N GLN A 43 -21.48 13.73 -3.63
CA GLN A 43 -21.29 12.27 -3.77
C GLN A 43 -20.44 11.90 -5.00
N ASN A 44 -20.38 12.78 -6.00
CA ASN A 44 -19.52 12.64 -7.18
C ASN A 44 -18.02 12.80 -6.86
N ASN A 45 -17.64 13.58 -5.85
CA ASN A 45 -16.24 13.72 -5.43
C ASN A 45 -15.79 12.57 -4.52
N ILE A 46 -16.71 11.98 -3.75
CA ILE A 46 -16.43 10.76 -2.97
C ILE A 46 -16.21 9.59 -3.94
N SER A 47 -17.06 9.44 -4.96
CA SER A 47 -16.87 8.41 -5.99
C SER A 47 -15.60 8.62 -6.82
N LYS A 48 -15.21 9.85 -7.12
CA LYS A 48 -13.93 10.16 -7.79
C LYS A 48 -12.70 9.84 -6.93
N LYS A 49 -12.77 10.08 -5.62
CA LYS A 49 -11.65 9.77 -4.70
C LYS A 49 -11.45 8.26 -4.50
N PHE A 50 -12.53 7.46 -4.64
CA PHE A 50 -12.48 6.00 -4.57
C PHE A 50 -12.14 5.30 -5.89
N ASN A 51 -12.16 6.02 -7.03
CA ASN A 51 -11.93 5.49 -8.38
C ASN A 51 -10.54 5.83 -8.94
N LEU A 52 -9.52 5.98 -8.13
CA LEU A 52 -8.14 6.03 -8.63
C LEU A 52 -7.74 4.64 -9.14
N LEU A 53 -8.18 4.36 -10.37
CA LEU A 53 -7.76 3.18 -11.11
C LEU A 53 -6.26 3.30 -11.37
N ARG A 54 -5.49 2.37 -10.80
CA ARG A 54 -4.07 2.23 -11.15
C ARG A 54 -3.97 1.41 -12.44
N ARG A 55 -3.03 1.78 -13.29
CA ARG A 55 -2.69 1.01 -14.50
C ARG A 55 -2.29 -0.41 -14.15
N ASP A 56 -2.53 -1.34 -15.06
CA ASP A 56 -1.98 -2.69 -14.96
C ASP A 56 -0.45 -2.62 -15.02
N ILE A 57 0.19 -3.57 -14.35
CA ILE A 57 1.64 -3.82 -14.48
C ILE A 57 1.81 -5.15 -15.19
N VAL A 58 2.61 -5.17 -16.22
CA VAL A 58 2.92 -6.39 -17.00
C VAL A 58 4.44 -6.60 -17.09
N ASP A 59 4.84 -7.83 -17.37
CA ASP A 59 6.23 -8.14 -17.71
C ASP A 59 6.53 -7.78 -19.18
N ARG A 60 7.77 -7.99 -19.63
CA ARG A 60 8.21 -7.73 -21.01
C ARG A 60 7.44 -8.50 -22.09
N ASN A 61 6.76 -9.58 -21.72
CA ASN A 61 5.99 -10.45 -22.62
C ASN A 61 4.48 -10.15 -22.53
N GLY A 62 4.07 -9.10 -21.81
CA GLY A 62 2.68 -8.75 -21.59
C GLY A 62 1.96 -9.62 -20.55
N ILE A 63 2.69 -10.46 -19.78
CA ILE A 63 2.10 -11.24 -18.70
C ILE A 63 1.70 -10.32 -17.56
N LEU A 64 0.45 -10.44 -17.12
CA LEU A 64 -0.12 -9.60 -16.08
C LEU A 64 0.53 -9.90 -14.71
N LEU A 65 1.10 -8.88 -14.09
CA LEU A 65 1.72 -8.95 -12.78
C LEU A 65 0.85 -8.33 -11.69
N SER A 66 0.13 -7.25 -12.01
CA SER A 66 -0.74 -6.57 -11.07
C SER A 66 -1.89 -5.85 -11.77
N ARG A 67 -3.09 -5.91 -11.18
CA ARG A 67 -4.32 -5.31 -11.70
C ARG A 67 -5.23 -4.82 -10.58
N ASN A 68 -6.03 -3.80 -10.88
CA ASN A 68 -7.15 -3.43 -10.04
C ASN A 68 -8.37 -4.29 -10.36
N VAL A 69 -9.03 -4.79 -9.31
CA VAL A 69 -10.31 -5.50 -9.41
C VAL A 69 -11.34 -4.85 -8.51
N GLU A 70 -12.58 -4.87 -8.94
CA GLU A 70 -13.67 -4.46 -8.07
C GLU A 70 -13.79 -5.39 -6.88
N SER A 71 -13.88 -4.82 -5.72
CA SER A 71 -14.08 -5.49 -4.44
C SER A 71 -15.08 -4.69 -3.62
N PHE A 72 -15.43 -5.18 -2.46
CA PHE A 72 -16.37 -4.50 -1.58
C PHE A 72 -15.85 -4.50 -0.15
N HIS A 73 -16.22 -3.47 0.58
CA HIS A 73 -16.18 -3.50 2.03
C HIS A 73 -17.56 -3.84 2.54
N ALA A 74 -17.65 -4.78 3.47
CA ALA A 74 -18.88 -5.04 4.18
C ALA A 74 -18.92 -4.18 5.45
N ALA A 75 -19.85 -3.28 5.51
CA ALA A 75 -20.09 -2.43 6.66
C ALA A 75 -21.46 -2.72 7.28
N ILE A 76 -21.63 -2.36 8.54
CA ILE A 76 -22.88 -2.56 9.27
C ILE A 76 -23.39 -1.22 9.79
N ASN A 77 -24.67 -0.95 9.50
CA ASN A 77 -25.44 0.06 10.16
C ASN A 77 -26.33 -0.60 11.22
N PRO A 78 -25.99 -0.56 12.52
CA PRO A 78 -26.73 -1.25 13.56
C PRO A 78 -28.19 -0.84 13.71
N LYS A 79 -28.51 0.40 13.34
CA LYS A 79 -29.88 0.94 13.42
C LYS A 79 -30.86 0.26 12.46
N LEU A 80 -30.34 -0.37 11.39
CA LEU A 80 -31.15 -1.06 10.38
C LEU A 80 -31.28 -2.57 10.64
N ILE A 81 -30.63 -3.10 11.67
CA ILE A 81 -30.71 -4.51 12.06
C ILE A 81 -31.85 -4.69 13.05
N LYS A 82 -32.88 -5.45 12.64
CA LYS A 82 -34.09 -5.67 13.47
C LYS A 82 -33.83 -6.58 14.65
N ASN A 83 -33.13 -7.68 14.45
CA ASN A 83 -32.85 -8.69 15.48
C ASN A 83 -31.34 -8.94 15.55
N LYS A 84 -30.69 -8.27 16.51
CA LYS A 84 -29.24 -8.33 16.70
C LYS A 84 -28.77 -9.74 17.08
N GLU A 85 -29.52 -10.49 17.90
CA GLU A 85 -29.18 -11.84 18.35
C GLU A 85 -29.16 -12.83 17.17
N ASN A 86 -30.29 -12.86 16.41
CA ASN A 86 -30.41 -13.72 15.25
C ASN A 86 -29.31 -13.40 14.18
N PHE A 87 -29.03 -12.12 14.00
CA PHE A 87 -27.97 -11.68 13.11
C PHE A 87 -26.59 -12.24 13.54
N LEU A 88 -26.25 -12.16 14.84
CA LEU A 88 -24.99 -12.69 15.37
C LEU A 88 -24.89 -14.21 15.21
N ILE A 89 -26.01 -14.96 15.42
CA ILE A 89 -26.04 -16.40 15.20
C ILE A 89 -25.77 -16.74 13.73
N LYS A 90 -26.50 -16.12 12.81
CA LYS A 90 -26.30 -16.31 11.37
C LYS A 90 -24.88 -15.95 10.92
N LEU A 91 -24.34 -14.86 11.46
CA LEU A 91 -22.99 -14.40 11.14
C LEU A 91 -21.94 -15.40 11.61
N ARG A 92 -22.09 -15.93 12.84
CA ARG A 92 -21.18 -16.95 13.39
C ARG A 92 -21.15 -18.24 12.56
N LEU A 93 -22.31 -18.66 12.04
CA LEU A 93 -22.41 -19.86 11.22
C LEU A 93 -21.72 -19.69 9.85
N ASN A 94 -21.82 -18.52 9.25
CA ASN A 94 -21.27 -18.27 7.92
C ASN A 94 -19.82 -17.74 7.93
N PHE A 95 -19.37 -17.11 9.03
CA PHE A 95 -18.07 -16.50 9.19
C PHE A 95 -17.49 -16.81 10.57
N PRO A 96 -17.10 -18.07 10.83
CA PRO A 96 -16.61 -18.50 12.14
C PRO A 96 -15.30 -17.81 12.54
N GLU A 97 -14.55 -17.28 11.57
CA GLU A 97 -13.30 -16.55 11.78
C GLU A 97 -13.50 -15.15 12.39
N LEU A 98 -14.74 -14.61 12.33
CA LEU A 98 -15.01 -13.28 12.86
C LEU A 98 -15.24 -13.31 14.38
N SER A 99 -14.67 -12.35 15.09
CA SER A 99 -14.86 -12.20 16.52
C SER A 99 -16.26 -11.68 16.85
N VAL A 100 -17.19 -12.59 17.15
CA VAL A 100 -18.58 -12.27 17.49
C VAL A 100 -18.67 -11.28 18.65
N LYS A 101 -17.84 -11.45 19.69
CA LYS A 101 -17.79 -10.55 20.86
C LYS A 101 -17.48 -9.10 20.47
N LYS A 102 -16.55 -8.90 19.55
CA LYS A 102 -16.19 -7.56 19.06
C LYS A 102 -17.29 -6.93 18.23
N ILE A 103 -17.97 -7.75 17.43
CA ILE A 103 -19.10 -7.32 16.59
C ILE A 103 -20.29 -6.94 17.48
N GLU A 104 -20.63 -7.74 18.48
CA GLU A 104 -21.67 -7.46 19.46
C GLU A 104 -21.44 -6.13 20.19
N GLN A 105 -20.22 -5.89 20.66
CA GLN A 105 -19.84 -4.61 21.27
C GLN A 105 -20.06 -3.42 20.33
N ASN A 106 -19.74 -3.57 19.03
CA ASN A 106 -19.94 -2.51 18.05
C ASN A 106 -21.43 -2.32 17.70
N LEU A 107 -22.22 -3.39 17.63
CA LEU A 107 -23.66 -3.32 17.45
C LEU A 107 -24.36 -2.55 18.58
N ASN A 108 -23.88 -2.72 19.82
CA ASN A 108 -24.41 -2.05 21.00
C ASN A 108 -24.06 -0.56 21.06
N LYS A 109 -22.96 -0.14 20.40
CA LYS A 109 -22.61 1.28 20.26
C LYS A 109 -23.46 2.05 19.27
N GLU A 110 -24.28 1.34 18.48
CA GLU A 110 -25.18 1.89 17.44
C GLU A 110 -24.51 2.81 16.42
N LYS A 111 -23.19 2.70 16.28
CA LYS A 111 -22.40 3.44 15.30
C LYS A 111 -22.07 2.55 14.12
N TYR A 112 -22.06 3.14 12.94
CA TYR A 112 -21.59 2.51 11.70
C TYR A 112 -20.16 1.94 11.87
N PHE A 113 -19.93 0.70 11.43
CA PHE A 113 -18.61 0.07 11.47
C PHE A 113 -18.39 -0.92 10.33
N TYR A 114 -17.14 -1.14 9.96
CA TYR A 114 -16.77 -2.16 9.00
C TYR A 114 -16.76 -3.54 9.66
N LEU A 115 -17.54 -4.47 9.09
CA LEU A 115 -17.53 -5.88 9.47
C LEU A 115 -16.26 -6.56 8.95
N LYS A 116 -16.03 -6.41 7.65
CA LYS A 116 -14.83 -6.92 6.95
C LYS A 116 -14.51 -6.03 5.77
N LYS A 117 -13.25 -5.64 5.65
CA LYS A 117 -12.76 -4.89 4.50
C LYS A 117 -12.28 -5.85 3.42
N ARG A 118 -12.45 -5.48 2.14
CA ARG A 118 -12.00 -6.24 0.96
C ARG A 118 -12.55 -7.66 0.96
N ILE A 119 -13.87 -7.78 0.92
CA ILE A 119 -14.54 -9.06 0.80
C ILE A 119 -14.50 -9.56 -0.64
N THR A 120 -14.39 -10.86 -0.79
CA THR A 120 -14.51 -11.55 -2.08
C THR A 120 -15.97 -11.55 -2.55
N GLN A 121 -16.19 -11.86 -3.83
CA GLN A 121 -17.53 -11.99 -4.37
C GLN A 121 -18.33 -13.09 -3.64
N SER A 122 -17.70 -14.22 -3.34
CA SER A 122 -18.32 -15.31 -2.57
C SER A 122 -18.73 -14.89 -1.15
N GLU A 123 -17.89 -14.09 -0.47
CA GLU A 123 -18.21 -13.55 0.85
C GLU A 123 -19.35 -12.53 0.79
N LYS A 124 -19.37 -11.71 -0.27
CA LYS A 124 -20.49 -10.77 -0.52
C LYS A 124 -21.81 -11.53 -0.68
N GLU A 125 -21.83 -12.60 -1.47
CA GLU A 125 -23.01 -13.44 -1.66
C GLU A 125 -23.47 -14.08 -0.35
N LYS A 126 -22.54 -14.64 0.44
CA LYS A 126 -22.85 -15.18 1.77
C LYS A 126 -23.44 -14.14 2.71
N LEU A 127 -22.91 -12.92 2.73
CA LEU A 127 -23.46 -11.83 3.54
C LEU A 127 -24.82 -11.36 3.01
N TRP A 128 -25.00 -11.33 1.69
CA TRP A 128 -26.28 -10.99 1.07
C TRP A 128 -27.39 -11.96 1.44
N THR A 129 -27.10 -13.28 1.48
CA THR A 129 -28.06 -14.32 1.86
C THR A 129 -28.53 -14.25 3.31
N LEU A 130 -27.82 -13.48 4.18
CA LEU A 130 -28.31 -13.24 5.54
C LEU A 130 -29.59 -12.40 5.56
N GLY A 131 -29.88 -11.66 4.48
CA GLY A 131 -31.11 -10.89 4.31
C GLY A 131 -31.27 -9.69 5.24
N GLU A 132 -30.17 -9.17 5.78
CA GLU A 132 -30.19 -8.08 6.75
C GLU A 132 -29.96 -6.72 6.06
N LYS A 133 -30.94 -5.82 6.17
CA LYS A 133 -30.86 -4.47 5.57
C LYS A 133 -29.76 -3.60 6.15
N GLY A 134 -29.25 -3.95 7.32
CA GLY A 134 -28.16 -3.24 7.98
C GLY A 134 -26.77 -3.56 7.42
N ILE A 135 -26.63 -4.54 6.50
CA ILE A 135 -25.37 -4.82 5.81
C ILE A 135 -25.30 -3.93 4.59
N ILE A 136 -24.24 -3.11 4.51
CA ILE A 136 -23.99 -2.17 3.42
C ILE A 136 -22.71 -2.62 2.71
N PHE A 137 -22.77 -2.74 1.39
CA PHE A 137 -21.63 -3.07 0.56
C PHE A 137 -21.11 -1.81 -0.10
N GLU A 138 -19.94 -1.36 0.33
CA GLU A 138 -19.27 -0.21 -0.26
C GLU A 138 -18.32 -0.69 -1.36
N PRO A 139 -18.48 -0.22 -2.61
CA PRO A 139 -17.58 -0.59 -3.69
C PRO A 139 -16.17 -0.06 -3.41
N PHE A 140 -15.18 -0.89 -3.68
CA PHE A 140 -13.78 -0.57 -3.47
C PHE A 140 -12.93 -1.18 -4.58
N GLN A 141 -11.88 -0.48 -5.01
CA GLN A 141 -10.91 -1.02 -5.96
C GLN A 141 -9.74 -1.66 -5.20
N SER A 142 -9.64 -2.98 -5.31
CA SER A 142 -8.55 -3.74 -4.70
C SER A 142 -7.44 -4.00 -5.71
N ARG A 143 -6.19 -3.80 -5.31
CA ARG A 143 -5.02 -4.18 -6.08
C ARG A 143 -4.73 -5.66 -5.86
N ILE A 144 -4.69 -6.45 -6.94
CA ILE A 144 -4.36 -7.88 -6.93
C ILE A 144 -3.05 -8.09 -7.67
N TYR A 145 -2.24 -9.02 -7.15
CA TYR A 145 -0.97 -9.43 -7.70
C TYR A 145 -1.08 -10.90 -8.12
N THR A 146 -1.01 -11.16 -9.43
CA THR A 146 -1.32 -12.46 -10.02
C THR A 146 -0.32 -13.55 -9.64
N HIS A 147 0.94 -13.20 -9.45
CA HIS A 147 2.03 -14.12 -9.09
C HIS A 147 2.45 -14.02 -7.62
N SER A 148 1.54 -13.70 -6.75
CA SER A 148 1.62 -13.54 -5.29
C SER A 148 3.04 -13.42 -4.68
N LYS A 149 3.82 -14.50 -4.63
CA LYS A 149 5.15 -14.53 -4.00
C LYS A 149 6.30 -14.17 -4.94
N LEU A 150 6.16 -14.48 -6.24
CA LEU A 150 7.26 -14.47 -7.20
C LEU A 150 7.89 -13.08 -7.39
N PHE A 151 7.07 -12.03 -7.36
CA PHE A 151 7.50 -10.66 -7.58
C PHE A 151 7.33 -9.76 -6.36
N SER A 152 7.13 -10.35 -5.17
CA SER A 152 6.78 -9.60 -3.96
C SER A 152 7.75 -8.47 -3.64
N HIS A 153 9.06 -8.70 -3.79
CA HIS A 153 10.10 -7.73 -3.49
C HIS A 153 10.32 -6.67 -4.58
N VAL A 154 9.90 -6.97 -5.82
CA VAL A 154 10.10 -6.05 -6.96
C VAL A 154 8.88 -5.16 -7.13
N ILE A 155 7.69 -5.75 -7.26
CA ILE A 155 6.46 -4.99 -7.48
C ILE A 155 6.13 -4.17 -6.25
N GLY A 156 6.29 -4.75 -5.06
CA GLY A 156 5.93 -4.08 -3.81
C GLY A 156 4.42 -4.01 -3.61
N GLN A 157 3.99 -3.22 -2.65
CA GLN A 157 2.61 -3.18 -2.17
C GLN A 157 2.02 -1.77 -2.24
N VAL A 158 0.68 -1.73 -2.26
CA VAL A 158 -0.11 -0.52 -2.01
C VAL A 158 -0.72 -0.58 -0.61
N ASP A 159 -1.01 0.57 -0.01
CA ASP A 159 -1.76 0.68 1.22
C ASP A 159 -3.27 0.46 1.03
N TYR A 160 -4.07 0.71 2.09
CA TYR A 160 -5.53 0.57 2.02
C TYR A 160 -6.19 1.59 1.10
N ASP A 161 -5.55 2.73 0.85
CA ASP A 161 -6.05 3.83 0.02
C ASP A 161 -5.46 3.80 -1.40
N ASN A 162 -4.86 2.66 -1.81
CA ASN A 162 -4.21 2.46 -3.11
C ASN A 162 -2.99 3.37 -3.36
N TYR A 163 -2.25 3.80 -2.32
CA TYR A 163 -0.95 4.44 -2.48
C TYR A 163 0.17 3.40 -2.44
N GLY A 164 1.12 3.53 -3.35
CA GLY A 164 2.29 2.65 -3.38
C GLY A 164 3.20 2.85 -2.17
N ILE A 165 3.44 1.79 -1.38
CA ILE A 165 4.27 1.84 -0.17
C ILE A 165 5.65 1.22 -0.36
N SER A 166 5.82 0.36 -1.36
CA SER A 166 7.11 -0.29 -1.67
C SER A 166 7.24 -0.63 -3.15
N GLY A 167 8.47 -0.93 -3.58
CA GLY A 167 8.78 -1.44 -4.93
C GLY A 167 8.36 -0.53 -6.07
N VAL A 168 8.03 -1.15 -7.20
CA VAL A 168 7.52 -0.51 -8.43
C VAL A 168 6.25 0.28 -8.15
N GLU A 169 5.34 -0.25 -7.31
CA GLU A 169 4.10 0.43 -6.92
C GLU A 169 4.37 1.79 -6.28
N ARG A 170 5.42 1.91 -5.45
CA ARG A 170 5.81 3.17 -4.83
C ARG A 170 6.54 4.10 -5.79
N TYR A 171 7.50 3.55 -6.53
CA TYR A 171 8.35 4.36 -7.41
C TYR A 171 7.53 5.02 -8.52
N PHE A 172 6.63 4.25 -9.14
CA PHE A 172 5.76 4.72 -10.22
C PHE A 172 4.35 5.13 -9.74
N ASP A 173 4.16 5.48 -8.45
CA ASP A 173 2.83 5.75 -7.89
C ASP A 173 2.05 6.81 -8.68
N LYS A 174 2.71 7.91 -9.04
CA LYS A 174 2.10 9.01 -9.82
C LYS A 174 1.74 8.57 -11.24
N GLU A 175 2.63 7.82 -11.87
CA GLU A 175 2.46 7.35 -13.24
C GLU A 175 1.37 6.28 -13.33
N LEU A 176 1.35 5.36 -12.37
CA LEU A 176 0.32 4.32 -12.29
C LEU A 176 -1.09 4.89 -12.06
N LYS A 177 -1.20 6.08 -11.45
CA LYS A 177 -2.47 6.79 -11.22
C LYS A 177 -2.82 7.79 -12.32
N ASN A 178 -2.03 7.89 -13.39
CA ASN A 178 -2.27 8.83 -14.45
C ASN A 178 -3.47 8.40 -15.31
N GLU A 179 -4.57 9.15 -15.23
CA GLU A 179 -5.81 8.86 -15.94
C GLU A 179 -5.66 8.88 -17.47
N SER A 180 -4.75 9.70 -18.01
CA SER A 180 -4.50 9.76 -19.45
C SER A 180 -3.88 8.48 -20.00
N LEU A 181 -3.22 7.69 -19.15
CA LEU A 181 -2.54 6.44 -19.50
C LEU A 181 -3.27 5.19 -18.99
N LYS A 182 -4.48 5.32 -18.46
CA LYS A 182 -5.22 4.23 -17.78
C LYS A 182 -5.37 2.93 -18.58
N ASN A 183 -5.42 3.03 -19.90
CA ASN A 183 -5.59 1.89 -20.81
C ASN A 183 -4.24 1.30 -21.28
N GLN A 184 -3.11 1.89 -20.88
CA GLN A 184 -1.78 1.42 -21.23
C GLN A 184 -1.16 0.79 -19.99
N PRO A 185 -0.77 -0.50 -20.01
CA PRO A 185 -0.08 -1.10 -18.88
C PRO A 185 1.29 -0.44 -18.67
N LEU A 186 1.80 -0.50 -17.44
CA LEU A 186 3.21 -0.25 -17.16
C LEU A 186 3.97 -1.54 -17.46
N GLU A 187 4.79 -1.52 -18.49
CA GLU A 187 5.60 -2.64 -18.91
C GLU A 187 6.94 -2.61 -18.17
N LEU A 188 7.32 -3.74 -17.57
CA LEU A 188 8.60 -3.94 -16.90
C LEU A 188 9.52 -4.78 -17.78
N THR A 189 10.82 -4.64 -17.59
CA THR A 189 11.84 -5.44 -18.29
C THR A 189 11.94 -6.88 -17.78
N LEU A 190 11.26 -7.20 -16.68
CA LEU A 190 11.24 -8.53 -16.07
C LEU A 190 10.62 -9.56 -17.00
N ASP A 191 11.15 -10.80 -16.94
CA ASP A 191 10.60 -11.96 -17.59
C ASP A 191 10.10 -12.95 -16.56
N THR A 192 8.81 -13.29 -16.62
CA THR A 192 8.14 -14.16 -15.63
C THR A 192 8.73 -15.57 -15.62
N ASN A 193 9.09 -16.11 -16.78
CA ASN A 193 9.65 -17.46 -16.88
C ASN A 193 11.05 -17.52 -16.28
N ILE A 194 11.89 -16.53 -16.61
CA ILE A 194 13.24 -16.39 -16.06
C ILE A 194 13.18 -16.17 -14.54
N GLN A 195 12.29 -15.30 -14.08
CA GLN A 195 12.07 -15.03 -12.65
C GLN A 195 11.71 -16.31 -11.89
N HIS A 196 10.82 -17.12 -12.46
CA HIS A 196 10.41 -18.40 -11.86
C HIS A 196 11.59 -19.37 -11.77
N LEU A 197 12.30 -19.59 -12.89
CA LEU A 197 13.46 -20.49 -12.95
C LEU A 197 14.52 -20.11 -11.91
N ILE A 198 14.89 -18.84 -11.87
CA ILE A 198 15.90 -18.32 -10.92
C ILE A 198 15.41 -18.45 -9.46
N SER A 199 14.11 -18.22 -9.22
CA SER A 199 13.54 -18.38 -7.89
C SER A 199 13.62 -19.84 -7.40
N GLU A 200 13.34 -20.81 -8.28
CA GLU A 200 13.45 -22.23 -7.95
C GLU A 200 14.90 -22.63 -7.67
N GLU A 201 15.84 -22.25 -8.52
CA GLU A 201 17.25 -22.61 -8.36
C GLU A 201 17.86 -21.94 -7.11
N LEU A 202 17.51 -20.69 -6.84
CA LEU A 202 17.93 -20.03 -5.62
C LEU A 202 17.36 -20.71 -4.37
N ASN A 203 16.10 -21.15 -4.40
CA ASN A 203 15.50 -21.86 -3.28
C ASN A 203 16.17 -23.23 -3.05
N LYS A 204 16.50 -23.98 -4.10
CA LYS A 204 17.29 -25.22 -4.00
C LYS A 204 18.66 -24.97 -3.36
N SER A 205 19.33 -23.89 -3.77
CA SER A 205 20.61 -23.46 -3.20
C SER A 205 20.51 -23.16 -1.71
N LEU A 206 19.45 -22.41 -1.29
CA LEU A 206 19.22 -22.11 0.13
C LEU A 206 19.07 -23.37 0.97
N ILE A 207 18.33 -24.37 0.46
CA ILE A 207 18.14 -25.65 1.14
C ILE A 207 19.46 -26.41 1.24
N THR A 208 20.20 -26.50 0.12
CA THR A 208 21.47 -27.22 0.03
C THR A 208 22.53 -26.66 0.99
N PHE A 209 22.64 -25.34 1.05
CA PHE A 209 23.63 -24.66 1.90
C PHE A 209 23.09 -24.25 3.27
N GLN A 210 21.85 -24.63 3.62
CA GLN A 210 21.17 -24.25 4.88
C GLN A 210 21.22 -22.75 5.13
N ALA A 211 21.12 -21.94 4.09
CA ALA A 211 21.20 -20.50 4.18
C ALA A 211 19.86 -19.90 4.63
N THR A 212 19.90 -18.83 5.43
CA THR A 212 18.71 -18.14 5.94
C THR A 212 18.04 -17.23 4.91
N GLY A 213 18.71 -16.96 3.81
CA GLY A 213 18.17 -16.16 2.72
C GLY A 213 19.22 -15.90 1.63
N GLY A 214 18.76 -15.35 0.52
CA GLY A 214 19.62 -15.07 -0.62
C GLY A 214 18.96 -14.14 -1.63
N GLY A 215 19.74 -13.66 -2.58
CA GLY A 215 19.27 -12.85 -3.68
C GLY A 215 19.97 -13.19 -4.97
N SER A 216 19.26 -13.05 -6.09
CA SER A 216 19.81 -13.21 -7.45
C SER A 216 19.26 -12.12 -8.35
N LEU A 217 20.14 -11.56 -9.19
CA LEU A 217 19.81 -10.55 -10.20
C LEU A 217 20.39 -10.99 -11.53
N LEU A 218 19.54 -11.00 -12.56
CA LEU A 218 19.95 -11.20 -13.94
C LEU A 218 19.70 -9.92 -14.73
N MET A 219 20.75 -9.44 -15.39
CA MET A 219 20.71 -8.20 -16.18
C MET A 219 21.33 -8.44 -17.56
N ASP A 220 20.73 -7.87 -18.59
CA ASP A 220 21.34 -7.76 -19.91
C ASP A 220 22.46 -6.71 -19.85
N ILE A 221 23.69 -7.13 -20.18
CA ILE A 221 24.88 -6.26 -20.08
C ILE A 221 24.91 -5.17 -21.15
N ASN A 222 24.19 -5.32 -22.25
CA ASN A 222 24.18 -4.35 -23.35
C ASN A 222 23.14 -3.25 -23.15
N THR A 223 21.97 -3.61 -22.61
CA THR A 223 20.86 -2.69 -22.43
C THR A 223 20.71 -2.18 -21.00
N GLY A 224 21.25 -2.92 -20.02
CA GLY A 224 21.05 -2.65 -18.59
C GLY A 224 19.68 -3.10 -18.07
N GLU A 225 18.88 -3.78 -18.90
CA GLU A 225 17.57 -4.30 -18.51
C GLU A 225 17.67 -5.40 -17.47
N ILE A 226 16.93 -5.28 -16.39
CA ILE A 226 16.82 -6.32 -15.37
C ILE A 226 15.76 -7.32 -15.80
N LEU A 227 16.20 -8.52 -16.13
CA LEU A 227 15.34 -9.62 -16.58
C LEU A 227 14.73 -10.38 -15.39
N SER A 228 15.47 -10.46 -14.28
CA SER A 228 15.03 -11.12 -13.05
C SER A 228 15.68 -10.47 -11.83
N LEU A 229 14.91 -10.34 -10.75
CA LEU A 229 15.37 -9.94 -9.43
C LEU A 229 14.63 -10.76 -8.38
N VAL A 230 15.33 -11.73 -7.79
CA VAL A 230 14.77 -12.64 -6.78
C VAL A 230 15.41 -12.36 -5.43
N SER A 231 14.58 -12.21 -4.41
CA SER A 231 15.01 -12.10 -3.01
C SER A 231 14.23 -13.11 -2.17
N LEU A 232 14.95 -13.94 -1.41
CA LEU A 232 14.36 -14.99 -0.55
C LEU A 232 14.78 -14.76 0.92
N PRO A 233 13.91 -15.08 1.91
CA PRO A 233 12.56 -15.60 1.73
C PRO A 233 11.62 -14.55 1.11
N ASN A 234 10.69 -15.04 0.29
CA ASN A 234 9.61 -14.23 -0.26
C ASN A 234 8.36 -14.29 0.63
N PHE A 235 7.36 -13.48 0.31
CA PHE A 235 6.09 -13.44 1.02
C PHE A 235 4.92 -13.32 0.04
N ASP A 236 3.72 -13.71 0.47
CA ASP A 236 2.53 -13.47 -0.35
C ASP A 236 2.13 -11.99 -0.26
N ILE A 237 2.28 -11.30 -1.38
CA ILE A 237 2.03 -9.86 -1.49
C ILE A 237 0.54 -9.50 -1.34
N ASN A 238 -0.37 -10.46 -1.58
CA ASN A 238 -1.81 -10.27 -1.38
C ASN A 238 -2.22 -10.40 0.09
N LEU A 239 -1.40 -11.09 0.92
CA LEU A 239 -1.60 -11.22 2.36
C LEU A 239 -0.93 -10.04 3.08
N ARG A 240 -1.72 -9.30 3.85
CA ARG A 240 -1.21 -8.17 4.64
C ARG A 240 -0.89 -8.62 6.05
N GLU A 241 0.32 -9.10 6.21
CA GLU A 241 0.88 -9.46 7.51
C GLU A 241 1.66 -8.30 8.14
N ASP A 242 2.20 -8.49 9.34
CA ASP A 242 3.03 -7.49 10.01
C ASP A 242 4.31 -7.22 9.20
N LEU A 243 4.48 -5.98 8.74
CA LEU A 243 5.61 -5.55 7.90
C LEU A 243 6.96 -5.48 8.64
N LYS A 244 7.02 -5.83 9.91
CA LYS A 244 8.26 -5.84 10.70
C LYS A 244 9.12 -7.09 10.47
N ASP A 245 8.57 -8.12 9.83
CA ASP A 245 9.32 -9.36 9.54
C ASP A 245 10.45 -9.08 8.53
N ILE A 246 11.60 -9.71 8.76
CA ILE A 246 12.80 -9.63 7.90
C ILE A 246 12.54 -10.14 6.47
N LYS A 247 11.52 -11.00 6.29
CA LYS A 247 11.09 -11.47 4.96
C LYS A 247 10.65 -10.36 4.02
N TYR A 248 10.27 -9.18 4.53
CA TYR A 248 9.88 -8.01 3.72
C TYR A 248 11.07 -7.19 3.21
N ILE A 249 12.28 -7.50 3.65
CA ILE A 249 13.49 -6.82 3.19
C ILE A 249 13.94 -7.42 1.86
N ASN A 250 13.99 -6.59 0.82
CA ASN A 250 14.63 -6.96 -0.44
C ASN A 250 16.15 -7.04 -0.22
N LYS A 251 16.70 -8.26 -0.26
CA LYS A 251 18.10 -8.53 0.05
C LYS A 251 19.06 -7.97 -0.99
N ILE A 252 18.61 -7.73 -2.23
CA ILE A 252 19.46 -7.16 -3.29
C ILE A 252 19.58 -5.65 -3.13
N THR A 253 18.46 -4.95 -2.85
CA THR A 253 18.45 -3.49 -2.83
C THR A 253 18.68 -2.88 -1.46
N LYS A 254 18.46 -3.64 -0.38
CA LYS A 254 18.58 -3.18 1.02
C LYS A 254 19.49 -4.05 1.88
N GLY A 255 19.91 -5.21 1.38
CA GLY A 255 20.87 -6.06 2.09
C GLY A 255 22.25 -5.40 2.14
N VAL A 256 22.94 -5.55 3.27
CA VAL A 256 24.31 -5.12 3.47
C VAL A 256 25.14 -6.38 3.73
N TYR A 257 26.18 -6.60 2.94
CA TYR A 257 26.99 -7.81 2.96
C TYR A 257 28.47 -7.45 3.02
N GLU A 258 29.24 -8.26 3.74
CA GLU A 258 30.68 -8.28 3.63
C GLU A 258 31.07 -9.06 2.37
N LEU A 259 31.53 -8.37 1.35
CA LEU A 259 31.82 -8.97 0.04
C LEU A 259 33.17 -9.71 0.01
N ASP A 260 34.05 -9.41 0.97
CA ASP A 260 35.37 -10.00 1.12
C ASP A 260 36.09 -10.15 -0.24
N SER A 261 36.59 -11.34 -0.58
CA SER A 261 37.33 -11.60 -1.82
C SER A 261 36.54 -11.32 -3.11
N ILE A 262 35.21 -11.33 -3.08
CA ILE A 262 34.37 -10.99 -4.24
C ILE A 262 34.59 -9.51 -4.66
N PHE A 263 34.92 -8.62 -3.71
CA PHE A 263 35.22 -7.22 -4.02
C PHE A 263 36.45 -7.05 -4.89
N LYS A 264 37.37 -8.02 -4.94
CA LYS A 264 38.58 -8.00 -5.81
C LYS A 264 38.17 -7.96 -7.30
N THR A 265 37.05 -8.49 -7.70
CA THR A 265 36.52 -8.36 -9.07
C THR A 265 36.32 -6.91 -9.47
N VAL A 266 35.80 -6.07 -8.58
CA VAL A 266 35.60 -4.64 -8.81
C VAL A 266 36.98 -3.94 -8.96
N THR A 267 37.94 -4.28 -8.10
CA THR A 267 39.31 -3.73 -8.16
C THR A 267 39.98 -4.07 -9.48
N VAL A 268 39.88 -5.33 -9.93
CA VAL A 268 40.49 -5.76 -11.21
C VAL A 268 39.77 -5.11 -12.39
N ALA A 269 38.45 -5.03 -12.37
CA ALA A 269 37.69 -4.34 -13.42
C ALA A 269 38.07 -2.87 -13.53
N LEU A 270 38.22 -2.15 -12.42
CA LEU A 270 38.66 -0.77 -12.40
C LEU A 270 40.07 -0.60 -12.95
N ALA A 271 41.01 -1.49 -12.60
CA ALA A 271 42.38 -1.47 -13.09
C ALA A 271 42.49 -1.71 -14.60
N LEU A 272 41.63 -2.60 -15.14
CA LEU A 272 41.52 -2.86 -16.58
C LEU A 272 40.88 -1.67 -17.31
N ASP A 273 39.81 -1.12 -16.80
CA ASP A 273 39.12 0.03 -17.40
C ASP A 273 40.00 1.29 -17.44
N SER A 274 40.75 1.49 -16.37
CA SER A 274 41.73 2.59 -16.27
C SER A 274 43.02 2.35 -17.06
N ASN A 275 43.15 1.23 -17.79
CA ASN A 275 44.33 0.82 -18.55
C ASN A 275 45.62 0.73 -17.71
N ILE A 276 45.52 0.56 -16.38
CA ILE A 276 46.67 0.37 -15.48
C ILE A 276 47.27 -1.02 -15.69
N VAL A 277 46.43 -2.01 -15.95
CA VAL A 277 46.83 -3.38 -16.22
C VAL A 277 46.10 -3.91 -17.47
N LYS A 278 46.68 -4.95 -18.08
CA LYS A 278 46.09 -5.73 -19.18
C LYS A 278 45.77 -7.14 -18.69
N PRO A 279 44.89 -7.92 -19.35
CA PRO A 279 44.55 -9.29 -18.94
C PRO A 279 45.77 -10.20 -18.75
N HIS A 280 46.89 -9.91 -19.41
CA HIS A 280 48.11 -10.71 -19.34
C HIS A 280 49.20 -10.06 -18.46
N THR A 281 48.89 -8.98 -17.74
CA THR A 281 49.85 -8.34 -16.85
C THR A 281 50.16 -9.24 -15.66
N ILE A 282 51.44 -9.60 -15.50
CA ILE A 282 51.91 -10.35 -14.33
C ILE A 282 52.30 -9.32 -13.25
N ILE A 283 51.68 -9.45 -12.08
CA ILE A 283 51.98 -8.65 -10.90
C ILE A 283 52.95 -9.45 -10.04
N PRO A 284 54.23 -9.09 -9.98
CA PRO A 284 55.21 -9.80 -9.17
C PRO A 284 55.04 -9.48 -7.68
N ASN A 285 55.45 -10.42 -6.83
CA ASN A 285 55.50 -10.24 -5.36
C ASN A 285 54.17 -9.91 -4.68
N ILE A 286 53.08 -10.57 -5.05
CA ILE A 286 51.86 -10.58 -4.24
C ILE A 286 52.14 -11.43 -3.01
N PRO A 287 51.99 -10.87 -1.75
CA PRO A 287 52.24 -11.63 -0.53
C PRO A 287 51.24 -12.75 -0.32
#